data_1aa725b83f1ebf29062d37845a5635fc
#
_entry.id   1aa725b83f1ebf29062d37845a5635fc
#
_cell.length_a   1.000
_cell.length_b   1.000
_cell.length_c   1.000
_cell.angle_alpha   90.00
_cell.angle_beta   90.00
_cell.angle_gamma   90.00
#
_symmetry.space_group_name_H-M   'P 1'
#
loop_
_entity.id
_entity.type
_entity.pdbx_description
1 polymer ?
#
loop_
_entity_poly.entity_id
_entity_poly.type
_entity_poly.pdbx_seq_one_letter_code
_entity_poly.pdbx_strand_id
1 'polypeptide(L)'
;EYRGVNTLLSAINNLFLQFKSWTPPRTDPLVLDLDNDGIETIGIGGTVVMFDHNADGIRTGTGWVKSDDGFLVLDRNDNGTIDSGRELFGVDTMKSNGALATNGFEALSELDSNGDQVFDQNDAEFAHVQVWRDFNQNGISTANELFSLSELGIVSFNLNATTQNVNLGNGNVQTAAAAHLTVDGTGQTGNLDLANNPFYREFVDTIPLTEQALNLPDNKGSGWVRDLRAGVSLFPILASQRFVKIQQGILQ
;
A
#
# COMPACT_ATOMS: atom_id res chain seq x y z
N GLU A 1 47.56 10.62 -14.54
CA GLU A 1 46.48 9.80 -15.14
C GLU A 1 45.68 8.96 -14.11
N TYR A 2 46.25 8.57 -12.95
CA TYR A 2 45.59 7.73 -11.96
C TYR A 2 44.57 8.43 -11.04
N ARG A 3 44.56 9.77 -10.95
CA ARG A 3 43.64 10.51 -10.06
C ARG A 3 42.17 10.42 -10.49
N GLY A 4 41.90 10.42 -11.78
CA GLY A 4 40.55 10.31 -12.30
C GLY A 4 39.88 8.95 -12.07
N VAL A 5 40.66 7.87 -12.15
CA VAL A 5 40.18 6.48 -11.94
C VAL A 5 39.79 6.27 -10.47
N ASN A 6 40.58 6.77 -9.53
CA ASN A 6 40.29 6.66 -8.10
C ASN A 6 39.02 7.46 -7.71
N THR A 7 38.82 8.62 -8.34
CA THR A 7 37.60 9.42 -8.13
C THR A 7 36.35 8.69 -8.66
N LEU A 8 36.46 8.06 -9.83
CA LEU A 8 35.36 7.27 -10.41
C LEU A 8 35.07 6.03 -9.58
N LEU A 9 36.08 5.29 -9.14
CA LEU A 9 35.93 4.13 -8.26
C LEU A 9 35.29 4.50 -6.91
N SER A 10 35.68 5.64 -6.32
CA SER A 10 35.08 6.16 -5.10
C SER A 10 33.62 6.54 -5.30
N ALA A 11 33.27 7.16 -6.43
CA ALA A 11 31.90 7.50 -6.77
C ALA A 11 31.03 6.25 -6.98
N ILE A 12 31.57 5.25 -7.67
CA ILE A 12 30.90 3.95 -7.88
C ILE A 12 30.70 3.23 -6.53
N ASN A 13 31.72 3.18 -5.67
CA ASN A 13 31.60 2.57 -4.34
C ASN A 13 30.56 3.31 -3.47
N ASN A 14 30.54 4.63 -3.51
CA ASN A 14 29.53 5.41 -2.78
C ASN A 14 28.13 5.12 -3.32
N LEU A 15 27.97 4.99 -4.63
CA LEU A 15 26.70 4.61 -5.24
C LEU A 15 26.27 3.20 -4.80
N PHE A 16 27.17 2.22 -4.79
CA PHE A 16 26.89 0.87 -4.29
C PHE A 16 26.55 0.86 -2.80
N LEU A 17 27.20 1.69 -1.98
CA LEU A 17 26.89 1.83 -0.56
C LEU A 17 25.49 2.44 -0.36
N GLN A 18 25.09 3.41 -1.18
CA GLN A 18 23.73 3.96 -1.17
C GLN A 18 22.69 2.92 -1.56
N PHE A 19 22.96 2.10 -2.59
CA PHE A 19 22.08 0.98 -2.94
C PHE A 19 22.01 -0.10 -1.85
N LYS A 20 23.10 -0.35 -1.15
CA LYS A 20 23.15 -1.34 -0.06
C LYS A 20 22.39 -0.86 1.20
N SER A 21 22.23 0.43 1.37
CA SER A 21 21.44 1.04 2.46
C SER A 21 20.00 1.38 2.04
N TRP A 22 19.62 1.14 0.77
CA TRP A 22 18.26 1.35 0.34
C TRP A 22 17.36 0.26 0.96
N THR A 23 16.51 0.67 1.87
CA THR A 23 15.40 -0.15 2.37
C THR A 23 14.20 0.09 1.46
N PRO A 24 13.58 -0.96 0.93
CA PRO A 24 12.33 -0.80 0.18
C PRO A 24 11.31 -0.01 1.00
N PRO A 25 10.50 0.84 0.35
CA PRO A 25 9.35 1.43 1.03
C PRO A 25 8.51 0.30 1.63
N ARG A 26 7.99 0.54 2.83
CA ARG A 26 7.17 -0.41 3.56
C ARG A 26 5.85 0.24 3.91
N THR A 27 4.84 -0.56 4.09
CA THR A 27 3.51 -0.13 4.49
C THR A 27 3.10 -0.92 5.71
N ASP A 28 2.47 -0.28 6.67
CA ASP A 28 2.22 -0.89 7.98
C ASP A 28 0.74 -0.94 8.38
N PRO A 29 -0.08 -1.72 7.68
CA PRO A 29 -1.48 -1.87 8.03
C PRO A 29 -1.68 -2.68 9.31
N LEU A 30 -2.82 -2.45 10.00
CA LEU A 30 -3.34 -3.37 11.00
C LEU A 30 -4.03 -4.56 10.36
N VAL A 31 -3.70 -5.76 10.86
CA VAL A 31 -4.22 -7.04 10.41
C VAL A 31 -4.73 -7.85 11.60
N LEU A 32 -5.79 -8.59 11.40
CA LEU A 32 -6.38 -9.49 12.37
C LEU A 32 -6.10 -10.94 11.98
N ASP A 33 -5.60 -11.70 12.95
CA ASP A 33 -5.57 -13.15 12.96
C ASP A 33 -6.99 -13.64 13.28
N LEU A 34 -7.70 -14.16 12.27
CA LEU A 34 -9.12 -14.47 12.37
C LEU A 34 -9.39 -15.95 12.70
N ASP A 35 -8.43 -16.82 12.52
CA ASP A 35 -8.55 -18.25 12.81
C ASP A 35 -7.65 -18.73 13.97
N ASN A 36 -6.85 -17.83 14.54
CA ASN A 36 -5.96 -18.04 15.67
C ASN A 36 -4.81 -19.02 15.41
N ASP A 37 -4.32 -19.07 14.19
CA ASP A 37 -3.11 -19.84 13.84
C ASP A 37 -1.86 -18.96 13.60
N GLY A 38 -2.04 -17.63 13.70
CA GLY A 38 -1.04 -16.59 13.54
C GLY A 38 -1.15 -15.86 12.21
N ILE A 39 -0.80 -14.56 12.22
CA ILE A 39 -0.88 -13.73 11.01
C ILE A 39 0.08 -14.23 9.95
N GLU A 40 -0.45 -14.54 8.79
CA GLU A 40 0.28 -15.07 7.65
C GLU A 40 0.27 -14.12 6.47
N THR A 41 1.37 -14.17 5.71
CA THR A 41 1.56 -13.22 4.60
C THR A 41 2.06 -13.90 3.33
N ILE A 42 1.73 -13.30 2.21
CA ILE A 42 2.35 -13.59 0.92
C ILE A 42 3.33 -12.47 0.54
N GLY A 43 4.35 -12.83 -0.23
CA GLY A 43 5.38 -11.88 -0.67
C GLY A 43 5.18 -11.40 -2.09
N ILE A 44 6.17 -10.62 -2.55
CA ILE A 44 6.21 -10.01 -3.88
C ILE A 44 6.70 -11.00 -4.96
N GLY A 45 6.97 -12.25 -4.59
CA GLY A 45 7.44 -13.29 -5.52
C GLY A 45 6.27 -14.14 -6.02
N GLY A 46 6.03 -14.17 -7.33
CA GLY A 46 4.91 -14.93 -7.93
C GLY A 46 3.80 -13.98 -8.43
N THR A 47 2.55 -14.28 -8.11
CA THR A 47 1.45 -13.34 -8.37
C THR A 47 1.59 -12.16 -7.41
N VAL A 48 1.80 -10.97 -7.95
CA VAL A 48 2.02 -9.75 -7.16
C VAL A 48 0.68 -9.07 -6.93
N VAL A 49 0.33 -8.86 -5.67
CA VAL A 49 -0.80 -8.00 -5.31
C VAL A 49 -0.40 -6.54 -5.55
N MET A 50 -1.28 -5.77 -6.15
CA MET A 50 -1.07 -4.37 -6.48
C MET A 50 -2.03 -3.51 -5.69
N PHE A 51 -1.51 -2.57 -4.87
CA PHE A 51 -2.33 -1.68 -4.07
C PHE A 51 -1.73 -0.27 -3.98
N ASP A 52 -2.59 0.76 -3.90
CA ASP A 52 -2.19 2.17 -3.76
C ASP A 52 -2.13 2.55 -2.27
N HIS A 53 -1.00 2.27 -1.63
CA HIS A 53 -0.86 2.48 -0.19
C HIS A 53 -0.85 3.96 0.22
N ASN A 54 -0.26 4.83 -0.57
CA ASN A 54 -0.08 6.25 -0.24
C ASN A 54 -1.13 7.18 -0.88
N ALA A 55 -2.11 6.62 -1.59
CA ALA A 55 -3.17 7.33 -2.30
C ALA A 55 -2.62 8.36 -3.33
N ASP A 56 -1.57 7.96 -4.04
CA ASP A 56 -0.96 8.79 -5.08
C ASP A 56 -1.47 8.50 -6.49
N GLY A 57 -2.41 7.56 -6.61
CA GLY A 57 -2.99 7.10 -7.86
C GLY A 57 -2.15 6.06 -8.60
N ILE A 58 -1.15 5.48 -7.91
CA ILE A 58 -0.29 4.43 -8.46
C ILE A 58 -0.31 3.21 -7.53
N ARG A 59 -0.90 2.13 -7.99
CA ARG A 59 -0.76 0.84 -7.31
C ARG A 59 0.65 0.31 -7.48
N THR A 60 1.24 -0.16 -6.38
CA THR A 60 2.57 -0.78 -6.38
C THR A 60 2.49 -2.22 -5.91
N GLY A 61 3.44 -3.05 -6.34
CA GLY A 61 3.53 -4.44 -5.89
C GLY A 61 3.85 -4.51 -4.41
N THR A 62 3.06 -5.26 -3.64
CA THR A 62 3.17 -5.30 -2.19
C THR A 62 3.09 -6.72 -1.64
N GLY A 63 3.71 -6.96 -0.47
CA GLY A 63 3.35 -8.08 0.38
C GLY A 63 1.91 -7.94 0.82
N TRP A 64 1.23 -9.05 1.12
CA TRP A 64 -0.19 -9.07 1.42
C TRP A 64 -0.49 -10.10 2.49
N VAL A 65 -1.64 -10.03 3.15
CA VAL A 65 -2.09 -11.06 4.07
C VAL A 65 -2.67 -12.25 3.31
N LYS A 66 -2.71 -13.41 3.93
CA LYS A 66 -3.46 -14.55 3.39
C LYS A 66 -4.97 -14.35 3.54
N SER A 67 -5.73 -15.15 2.81
CA SER A 67 -7.19 -15.04 2.71
C SER A 67 -7.98 -15.43 3.97
N ASP A 68 -7.34 -16.13 4.91
CA ASP A 68 -7.87 -16.50 6.22
C ASP A 68 -7.80 -15.35 7.23
N ASP A 69 -6.88 -14.41 7.04
CA ASP A 69 -6.74 -13.19 7.80
C ASP A 69 -7.42 -11.97 7.14
N GLY A 70 -7.40 -10.82 7.83
CA GLY A 70 -8.03 -9.61 7.29
C GLY A 70 -7.40 -8.30 7.73
N PHE A 71 -7.47 -7.29 6.87
CA PHE A 71 -7.10 -5.92 7.20
C PHE A 71 -8.19 -5.21 7.96
N LEU A 72 -7.83 -4.47 9.01
CA LEU A 72 -8.75 -3.51 9.63
C LEU A 72 -8.86 -2.28 8.73
N VAL A 73 -10.10 -1.87 8.40
CA VAL A 73 -10.36 -0.84 7.39
C VAL A 73 -11.50 0.10 7.80
N LEU A 74 -11.49 1.28 7.20
CA LEU A 74 -12.59 2.24 7.29
C LEU A 74 -12.78 2.88 5.91
N ASP A 75 -13.93 2.69 5.29
CA ASP A 75 -14.33 3.41 4.06
C ASP A 75 -14.53 4.90 4.41
N ARG A 76 -13.50 5.70 4.17
CA ARG A 76 -13.47 7.12 4.58
C ARG A 76 -14.13 8.05 3.57
N ASN A 77 -14.32 7.56 2.36
CA ASN A 77 -14.90 8.36 1.27
C ASN A 77 -16.32 7.92 0.93
N ASP A 78 -16.86 6.91 1.65
CA ASP A 78 -18.22 6.36 1.51
C ASP A 78 -18.51 5.85 0.08
N ASN A 79 -17.49 5.29 -0.60
CA ASN A 79 -17.66 4.77 -1.95
C ASN A 79 -17.98 3.27 -2.01
N GLY A 80 -17.98 2.58 -0.86
CA GLY A 80 -18.29 1.17 -0.71
C GLY A 80 -17.11 0.24 -1.06
N THR A 81 -15.90 0.79 -1.24
CA THR A 81 -14.68 0.04 -1.55
C THR A 81 -13.51 0.53 -0.70
N ILE A 82 -12.50 -0.31 -0.53
CA ILE A 82 -11.21 0.07 0.06
C ILE A 82 -10.23 0.14 -1.10
N ASP A 83 -9.85 1.35 -1.50
CA ASP A 83 -9.10 1.58 -2.73
C ASP A 83 -7.69 2.16 -2.51
N SER A 84 -7.39 2.62 -1.29
CA SER A 84 -6.08 3.14 -0.93
C SER A 84 -5.71 2.92 0.53
N GLY A 85 -4.43 3.09 0.86
CA GLY A 85 -3.93 2.99 2.23
C GLY A 85 -4.45 4.08 3.17
N ARG A 86 -5.17 5.11 2.65
CA ARG A 86 -5.91 6.07 3.49
C ARG A 86 -7.04 5.41 4.25
N GLU A 87 -7.55 4.30 3.77
CA GLU A 87 -8.67 3.54 4.32
C GLU A 87 -8.22 2.32 5.12
N LEU A 88 -6.94 1.98 5.07
CA LEU A 88 -6.29 1.08 6.02
C LEU A 88 -5.89 1.85 7.29
N PHE A 89 -5.75 1.14 8.42
CA PHE A 89 -5.14 1.71 9.63
C PHE A 89 -3.63 1.47 9.56
N GLY A 90 -2.85 2.52 9.27
CA GLY A 90 -1.40 2.45 9.05
C GLY A 90 -0.75 3.83 8.93
N VAL A 91 0.52 3.89 8.51
CA VAL A 91 1.29 5.14 8.34
C VAL A 91 0.69 6.10 7.31
N ASP A 92 -0.13 5.58 6.39
CA ASP A 92 -0.80 6.41 5.38
C ASP A 92 -2.16 6.94 5.85
N THR A 93 -2.61 6.58 7.06
CA THR A 93 -3.85 7.10 7.64
C THR A 93 -3.68 8.56 8.05
N MET A 94 -4.59 9.40 7.58
CA MET A 94 -4.66 10.82 7.96
C MET A 94 -5.37 10.98 9.30
N LYS A 95 -4.69 11.57 10.28
CA LYS A 95 -5.26 11.90 11.58
C LYS A 95 -6.08 13.18 11.55
N SER A 96 -6.89 13.39 12.57
CA SER A 96 -7.75 14.58 12.73
C SER A 96 -6.98 15.91 12.70
N ASN A 97 -5.71 15.91 13.11
CA ASN A 97 -4.83 17.07 13.10
C ASN A 97 -4.16 17.34 11.72
N GLY A 98 -4.43 16.54 10.72
CA GLY A 98 -3.87 16.65 9.36
C GLY A 98 -2.47 16.03 9.20
N ALA A 99 -1.90 15.42 10.24
CA ALA A 99 -0.67 14.63 10.13
C ALA A 99 -0.98 13.17 9.79
N LEU A 100 -0.01 12.46 9.24
CA LEU A 100 -0.10 11.00 9.09
C LEU A 100 0.13 10.31 10.44
N ALA A 101 -0.46 9.14 10.62
CA ALA A 101 -0.17 8.27 11.75
C ALA A 101 1.25 7.70 11.64
N THR A 102 1.81 7.25 12.75
CA THR A 102 3.15 6.64 12.79
C THR A 102 3.10 5.11 12.72
N ASN A 103 1.94 4.54 12.97
CA ASN A 103 1.64 3.10 12.86
C ASN A 103 0.12 2.89 12.91
N GLY A 104 -0.31 1.66 12.67
CA GLY A 104 -1.72 1.33 12.62
C GLY A 104 -2.45 1.45 13.95
N PHE A 105 -1.80 1.16 15.09
CA PHE A 105 -2.44 1.33 16.41
C PHE A 105 -2.63 2.81 16.76
N GLU A 106 -1.71 3.69 16.39
CA GLU A 106 -1.92 5.14 16.51
C GLU A 106 -3.07 5.61 15.62
N ALA A 107 -3.15 5.07 14.40
CA ALA A 107 -4.26 5.38 13.49
C ALA A 107 -5.62 4.96 14.08
N LEU A 108 -5.69 3.78 14.70
CA LEU A 108 -6.91 3.29 15.34
C LEU A 108 -7.24 4.08 16.62
N SER A 109 -6.25 4.50 17.39
CA SER A 109 -6.44 5.28 18.63
C SER A 109 -7.07 6.66 18.41
N GLU A 110 -7.02 7.20 17.18
CA GLU A 110 -7.75 8.44 16.83
C GLU A 110 -9.27 8.26 16.89
N LEU A 111 -9.76 7.02 16.85
CA LEU A 111 -11.18 6.70 16.93
C LEU A 111 -11.65 6.34 18.35
N ASP A 112 -10.74 6.21 19.31
CA ASP A 112 -11.01 6.05 20.74
C ASP A 112 -11.58 7.38 21.29
N SER A 113 -12.89 7.52 21.23
CA SER A 113 -13.59 8.77 21.53
C SER A 113 -13.74 9.02 23.01
N ASN A 114 -13.67 7.98 23.85
CA ASN A 114 -13.79 8.07 25.30
C ASN A 114 -12.42 8.11 26.01
N GLY A 115 -11.31 7.77 25.31
CA GLY A 115 -9.94 7.84 25.79
C GLY A 115 -9.57 6.75 26.80
N ASP A 116 -10.25 5.61 26.79
CA ASP A 116 -10.02 4.51 27.74
C ASP A 116 -8.97 3.49 27.25
N GLN A 117 -8.40 3.69 26.05
CA GLN A 117 -7.41 2.85 25.39
C GLN A 117 -7.96 1.49 24.93
N VAL A 118 -9.26 1.42 24.77
CA VAL A 118 -9.97 0.30 24.16
C VAL A 118 -10.86 0.84 23.05
N PHE A 119 -10.77 0.32 21.86
CA PHE A 119 -11.69 0.69 20.80
C PHE A 119 -12.83 -0.33 20.77
N ASP A 120 -14.04 0.10 21.12
CA ASP A 120 -15.21 -0.77 21.28
C ASP A 120 -16.52 -0.04 20.92
N GLN A 121 -17.67 -0.70 21.23
CA GLN A 121 -19.00 -0.16 20.94
C GLN A 121 -19.35 1.17 21.63
N ASN A 122 -18.54 1.64 22.60
CA ASN A 122 -18.70 2.93 23.23
C ASN A 122 -18.08 4.07 22.39
N ASP A 123 -17.32 3.72 21.34
CA ASP A 123 -16.72 4.65 20.43
C ASP A 123 -17.61 4.90 19.21
N ALA A 124 -17.70 6.15 18.78
CA ALA A 124 -18.63 6.58 17.74
C ALA A 124 -18.42 5.86 16.40
N GLU A 125 -17.18 5.56 16.05
CA GLU A 125 -16.81 4.98 14.77
C GLU A 125 -16.75 3.44 14.77
N PHE A 126 -16.98 2.79 15.90
CA PHE A 126 -16.86 1.32 16.00
C PHE A 126 -17.76 0.56 15.01
N ALA A 127 -18.97 1.07 14.78
CA ALA A 127 -19.92 0.45 13.86
C ALA A 127 -19.57 0.63 12.37
N HIS A 128 -18.67 1.57 12.04
CA HIS A 128 -18.25 1.88 10.68
C HIS A 128 -16.95 1.18 10.28
N VAL A 129 -16.15 0.76 11.27
CA VAL A 129 -14.93 0.00 11.02
C VAL A 129 -15.29 -1.41 10.56
N GLN A 130 -14.57 -1.89 9.55
CA GLN A 130 -14.78 -3.18 8.92
C GLN A 130 -13.48 -3.98 8.88
N VAL A 131 -13.60 -5.24 8.52
CA VAL A 131 -12.49 -6.12 8.18
C VAL A 131 -12.58 -6.50 6.70
N TRP A 132 -11.53 -6.21 5.95
CA TRP A 132 -11.40 -6.64 4.58
C TRP A 132 -10.64 -7.96 4.51
N ARG A 133 -11.33 -9.02 4.07
CA ARG A 133 -10.77 -10.34 3.79
C ARG A 133 -10.65 -10.49 2.27
N ASP A 134 -9.49 -10.23 1.73
CA ASP A 134 -9.22 -10.38 0.29
C ASP A 134 -9.09 -11.88 -0.06
N PHE A 135 -10.21 -12.54 -0.31
CA PHE A 135 -10.27 -13.98 -0.53
C PHE A 135 -9.52 -14.42 -1.78
N ASN A 136 -9.46 -13.58 -2.78
CA ASN A 136 -8.81 -13.90 -4.06
C ASN A 136 -7.41 -13.29 -4.18
N GLN A 137 -6.98 -12.52 -3.17
CA GLN A 137 -5.66 -11.89 -3.04
C GLN A 137 -5.28 -11.04 -4.26
N ASN A 138 -6.24 -10.23 -4.73
CA ASN A 138 -6.05 -9.37 -5.90
C ASN A 138 -5.84 -7.89 -5.56
N GLY A 139 -5.97 -7.49 -4.28
CA GLY A 139 -5.84 -6.11 -3.83
C GLY A 139 -6.99 -5.19 -4.27
N ILE A 140 -8.15 -5.76 -4.60
CA ILE A 140 -9.36 -5.04 -5.00
C ILE A 140 -10.50 -5.48 -4.10
N SER A 141 -10.95 -4.59 -3.23
CA SER A 141 -12.05 -4.91 -2.32
C SER A 141 -13.39 -5.01 -3.05
N THR A 142 -14.19 -5.96 -2.64
CA THR A 142 -15.56 -6.14 -3.09
C THR A 142 -16.49 -6.23 -1.89
N ALA A 143 -17.78 -5.91 -2.05
CA ALA A 143 -18.72 -5.87 -0.94
C ALA A 143 -18.85 -7.20 -0.17
N ASN A 144 -18.58 -8.33 -0.81
CA ASN A 144 -18.60 -9.65 -0.18
C ASN A 144 -17.27 -10.04 0.51
N GLU A 145 -16.29 -9.16 0.52
CA GLU A 145 -15.02 -9.27 1.23
C GLU A 145 -14.92 -8.29 2.40
N LEU A 146 -15.88 -7.38 2.55
CA LEU A 146 -15.97 -6.43 3.65
C LEU A 146 -16.96 -6.90 4.69
N PHE A 147 -16.48 -7.09 5.92
CA PHE A 147 -17.27 -7.58 7.04
C PHE A 147 -17.30 -6.55 8.16
N SER A 148 -18.46 -6.31 8.73
CA SER A 148 -18.55 -5.56 9.98
C SER A 148 -17.88 -6.31 11.13
N LEU A 149 -17.40 -5.59 12.13
CA LEU A 149 -16.83 -6.19 13.34
C LEU A 149 -17.81 -7.13 14.02
N SER A 150 -19.11 -6.79 14.01
CA SER A 150 -20.17 -7.61 14.60
C SER A 150 -20.42 -8.92 13.85
N GLU A 151 -20.31 -8.96 12.52
CA GLU A 151 -20.42 -10.20 11.73
C GLU A 151 -19.31 -11.19 12.06
N LEU A 152 -18.11 -10.68 12.40
CA LEU A 152 -16.97 -11.49 12.84
C LEU A 152 -16.95 -11.72 14.35
N GLY A 153 -17.97 -11.25 15.08
CA GLY A 153 -18.05 -11.38 16.52
C GLY A 153 -16.99 -10.59 17.30
N ILE A 154 -16.35 -9.61 16.67
CA ILE A 154 -15.34 -8.77 17.31
C ILE A 154 -16.03 -7.72 18.17
N VAL A 155 -15.61 -7.62 19.44
CA VAL A 155 -16.25 -6.75 20.43
C VAL A 155 -15.34 -5.59 20.89
N SER A 156 -14.02 -5.75 20.84
CA SER A 156 -13.10 -4.65 21.21
C SER A 156 -11.66 -4.90 20.75
N PHE A 157 -10.88 -3.83 20.65
CA PHE A 157 -9.44 -3.83 20.42
C PHE A 157 -8.71 -3.17 21.57
N ASN A 158 -7.67 -3.82 22.07
CA ASN A 158 -6.75 -3.19 23.00
C ASN A 158 -5.77 -2.30 22.20
N LEU A 159 -5.71 -1.01 22.52
CA LEU A 159 -4.85 -0.05 21.84
C LEU A 159 -3.42 -0.02 22.41
N ASN A 160 -3.18 -0.68 23.55
CA ASN A 160 -1.85 -0.81 24.16
C ASN A 160 -1.05 -1.94 23.50
N ALA A 161 -0.53 -1.67 22.31
CA ALA A 161 0.26 -2.65 21.58
C ALA A 161 1.66 -2.84 22.17
N THR A 162 2.13 -4.08 22.14
CA THR A 162 3.51 -4.44 22.47
C THR A 162 4.33 -4.47 21.20
N THR A 163 5.45 -3.73 21.18
CA THR A 163 6.41 -3.76 20.08
C THR A 163 6.98 -5.16 19.91
N GLN A 164 7.05 -5.61 18.67
CA GLN A 164 7.57 -6.92 18.29
C GLN A 164 8.51 -6.77 17.08
N ASN A 165 9.14 -7.86 16.70
CA ASN A 165 9.89 -7.96 15.45
C ASN A 165 9.84 -9.42 14.99
N VAL A 166 8.69 -9.84 14.51
CA VAL A 166 8.45 -11.19 14.03
C VAL A 166 8.58 -11.22 12.51
N ASN A 167 9.51 -12.00 12.01
CA ASN A 167 9.68 -12.17 10.57
C ASN A 167 8.60 -13.13 10.05
N LEU A 168 7.69 -12.61 9.23
CA LEU A 168 6.61 -13.37 8.59
C LEU A 168 7.03 -13.98 7.24
N GLY A 169 8.31 -13.85 6.89
CA GLY A 169 8.83 -14.30 5.60
C GLY A 169 8.61 -13.28 4.47
N ASN A 170 9.24 -13.54 3.32
CA ASN A 170 9.08 -12.76 2.08
C ASN A 170 9.32 -11.24 2.21
N GLY A 171 10.03 -10.81 3.25
CA GLY A 171 10.29 -9.40 3.54
C GLY A 171 9.21 -8.72 4.39
N ASN A 172 8.18 -9.43 4.81
CA ASN A 172 7.13 -8.94 5.70
C ASN A 172 7.51 -9.14 7.16
N VAL A 173 7.18 -8.18 8.02
CA VAL A 173 7.52 -8.20 9.44
C VAL A 173 6.32 -7.73 10.25
N GLN A 174 6.02 -8.40 11.36
CA GLN A 174 5.08 -7.89 12.36
C GLN A 174 5.86 -7.06 13.38
N THR A 175 5.51 -5.78 13.49
CA THR A 175 6.25 -4.78 14.28
C THR A 175 5.64 -4.50 15.64
N ALA A 176 4.35 -4.77 15.81
CA ALA A 176 3.64 -4.68 17.08
C ALA A 176 2.45 -5.63 17.09
N ALA A 177 1.97 -5.98 18.26
CA ALA A 177 0.75 -6.74 18.45
C ALA A 177 -0.02 -6.30 19.71
N ALA A 178 -1.34 -6.44 19.64
CA ALA A 178 -2.25 -6.34 20.76
C ALA A 178 -3.35 -7.41 20.62
N ALA A 179 -4.09 -7.62 21.68
CA ALA A 179 -5.26 -8.51 21.64
C ALA A 179 -6.49 -7.75 21.15
N HIS A 180 -7.35 -8.43 20.38
CA HIS A 180 -8.75 -8.06 20.24
C HIS A 180 -9.61 -9.12 20.88
N LEU A 181 -10.77 -8.70 21.38
CA LEU A 181 -11.75 -9.62 21.98
C LEU A 181 -12.83 -9.94 20.96
N THR A 182 -13.22 -11.21 20.96
CA THR A 182 -14.38 -11.70 20.23
C THR A 182 -15.42 -12.28 21.21
N VAL A 183 -16.62 -12.53 20.73
CA VAL A 183 -17.66 -13.20 21.53
C VAL A 183 -17.23 -14.59 22.00
N ASP A 184 -16.31 -15.23 21.30
CA ASP A 184 -15.85 -16.61 21.57
C ASP A 184 -14.48 -16.66 22.27
N GLY A 185 -13.78 -15.54 22.40
CA GLY A 185 -12.44 -15.53 23.01
C GLY A 185 -11.61 -14.31 22.69
N THR A 186 -10.33 -14.54 22.42
CA THR A 186 -9.34 -13.50 22.15
C THR A 186 -8.56 -13.87 20.91
N GLY A 187 -8.45 -12.92 19.98
CA GLY A 187 -7.57 -13.01 18.82
C GLY A 187 -6.41 -12.02 18.89
N GLN A 188 -5.52 -12.08 17.90
CA GLN A 188 -4.39 -11.17 17.76
C GLN A 188 -4.66 -10.12 16.68
N THR A 189 -4.33 -8.86 16.99
CA THR A 189 -4.21 -7.78 16.01
C THR A 189 -2.74 -7.42 15.87
N GLY A 190 -2.20 -7.46 14.67
CA GLY A 190 -0.80 -7.14 14.36
C GLY A 190 -0.66 -5.88 13.53
N ASN A 191 0.34 -5.05 13.87
CA ASN A 191 0.83 -4.02 12.96
C ASN A 191 1.90 -4.64 12.07
N LEU A 192 1.68 -4.67 10.77
CA LEU A 192 2.61 -5.28 9.83
C LEU A 192 3.45 -4.21 9.14
N ASP A 193 4.64 -4.60 8.76
CA ASP A 193 5.53 -3.89 7.87
C ASP A 193 5.66 -4.73 6.60
N LEU A 194 4.82 -4.44 5.60
CA LEU A 194 4.74 -5.19 4.36
C LEU A 194 5.80 -4.72 3.36
N ALA A 195 6.44 -5.67 2.70
CA ALA A 195 7.38 -5.37 1.63
C ALA A 195 6.66 -4.67 0.47
N ASN A 196 7.26 -3.62 -0.09
CA ASN A 196 6.75 -2.90 -1.24
C ASN A 196 7.78 -2.87 -2.37
N ASN A 197 7.34 -3.12 -3.60
CA ASN A 197 8.19 -3.06 -4.78
C ASN A 197 7.63 -2.09 -5.83
N PRO A 198 8.10 -0.84 -5.84
CA PRO A 198 7.61 0.18 -6.75
C PRO A 198 8.00 -0.04 -8.23
N PHE A 199 8.79 -1.06 -8.56
CA PHE A 199 9.02 -1.45 -9.94
C PHE A 199 7.80 -2.15 -10.57
N TYR A 200 6.98 -2.83 -9.76
CA TYR A 200 5.64 -3.26 -10.16
C TYR A 200 4.69 -2.09 -9.90
N ARG A 201 4.13 -1.52 -10.96
CA ARG A 201 3.25 -0.36 -10.84
C ARG A 201 2.13 -0.40 -11.87
N GLU A 202 0.99 0.11 -11.44
CA GLU A 202 -0.20 0.29 -12.26
C GLU A 202 -0.86 1.63 -11.88
N PHE A 203 -1.21 2.44 -12.87
CA PHE A 203 -1.97 3.66 -12.60
C PHE A 203 -3.43 3.32 -12.36
N VAL A 204 -4.04 3.89 -11.34
CA VAL A 204 -5.46 3.71 -11.02
C VAL A 204 -6.35 4.24 -12.15
N ASP A 205 -5.97 5.38 -12.73
CA ASP A 205 -6.67 5.95 -13.88
C ASP A 205 -6.16 5.34 -15.20
N THR A 206 -7.09 4.92 -16.03
CA THR A 206 -6.80 4.41 -17.38
C THR A 206 -6.92 5.54 -18.41
N ILE A 207 -5.92 5.68 -19.27
CA ILE A 207 -5.91 6.65 -20.36
C ILE A 207 -6.22 5.93 -21.66
N PRO A 208 -7.33 6.26 -22.35
CA PRO A 208 -7.61 5.75 -23.68
C PRO A 208 -6.48 6.12 -24.65
N LEU A 209 -5.89 5.10 -25.31
CA LEU A 209 -4.79 5.35 -26.23
C LEU A 209 -5.32 5.89 -27.57
N THR A 210 -4.69 6.97 -28.04
CA THR A 210 -4.97 7.50 -29.39
C THR A 210 -4.35 6.63 -30.47
N GLU A 211 -4.87 6.69 -31.70
CA GLU A 211 -4.31 5.96 -32.85
C GLU A 211 -2.83 6.30 -33.08
N GLN A 212 -2.45 7.57 -32.90
CA GLN A 212 -1.05 7.98 -33.02
C GLN A 212 -0.18 7.31 -31.95
N ALA A 213 -0.66 7.21 -30.72
CA ALA A 213 0.06 6.57 -29.62
C ALA A 213 0.24 5.07 -29.83
N LEU A 214 -0.75 4.39 -30.41
CA LEU A 214 -0.67 2.96 -30.72
C LEU A 214 0.46 2.61 -31.70
N ASN A 215 0.85 3.55 -32.57
CA ASN A 215 1.95 3.38 -33.50
C ASN A 215 3.34 3.62 -32.90
N LEU A 216 3.42 4.08 -31.64
CA LEU A 216 4.69 4.28 -30.93
C LEU A 216 5.20 2.99 -30.29
N PRO A 217 6.50 2.92 -29.96
CA PRO A 217 7.02 1.83 -29.12
C PRO A 217 6.32 1.79 -27.77
N ASP A 218 6.16 0.58 -27.21
CA ASP A 218 5.60 0.41 -25.86
C ASP A 218 6.72 0.56 -24.81
N ASN A 219 7.23 1.79 -24.66
CA ASN A 219 8.24 2.09 -23.68
C ASN A 219 7.60 2.35 -22.33
N LYS A 220 8.03 1.58 -21.33
CA LYS A 220 7.57 1.73 -19.95
C LYS A 220 8.19 2.97 -19.30
N GLY A 221 7.37 3.71 -18.58
CA GLY A 221 7.83 4.78 -17.72
C GLY A 221 8.36 4.26 -16.37
N SER A 222 8.69 5.15 -15.45
CA SER A 222 9.16 4.83 -14.11
C SER A 222 8.60 5.81 -13.08
N GLY A 223 8.21 5.34 -11.91
CA GLY A 223 7.56 6.15 -10.88
C GLY A 223 6.32 6.86 -11.45
N TRP A 224 6.25 8.17 -11.30
CA TRP A 224 5.16 9.02 -11.79
C TRP A 224 5.13 9.20 -13.31
N VAL A 225 6.20 8.80 -14.02
CA VAL A 225 6.25 8.94 -15.49
C VAL A 225 5.45 7.79 -16.12
N ARG A 226 4.37 8.15 -16.81
CA ARG A 226 3.53 7.17 -17.53
C ARG A 226 4.28 6.51 -18.67
N ASP A 227 3.81 5.36 -19.08
CA ASP A 227 4.28 4.68 -20.29
C ASP A 227 4.11 5.60 -21.51
N LEU A 228 5.02 5.50 -22.48
CA LEU A 228 5.10 6.45 -23.61
C LEU A 228 3.76 6.60 -24.34
N ARG A 229 3.06 5.51 -24.62
CA ARG A 229 1.76 5.53 -25.30
C ARG A 229 0.70 6.29 -24.49
N ALA A 230 0.63 6.06 -23.20
CA ALA A 230 -0.30 6.76 -22.32
C ALA A 230 0.06 8.24 -22.18
N GLY A 231 1.33 8.56 -21.98
CA GLY A 231 1.82 9.94 -21.90
C GLY A 231 1.55 10.76 -23.16
N VAL A 232 1.73 10.15 -24.34
CA VAL A 232 1.43 10.82 -25.62
C VAL A 232 -0.07 11.00 -25.83
N SER A 233 -0.89 10.06 -25.35
CA SER A 233 -2.36 10.16 -25.45
C SER A 233 -2.95 11.28 -24.59
N LEU A 234 -2.28 11.65 -23.50
CA LEU A 234 -2.66 12.80 -22.67
C LEU A 234 -2.42 14.16 -23.37
N PHE A 235 -1.42 14.21 -24.27
CA PHE A 235 -1.02 15.46 -24.92
C PHE A 235 -0.98 15.33 -26.45
N PRO A 236 -2.09 15.03 -27.12
CA PRO A 236 -2.11 14.75 -28.56
C PRO A 236 -1.58 15.93 -29.41
N ILE A 237 -1.75 17.17 -28.94
CA ILE A 237 -1.30 18.37 -29.65
C ILE A 237 0.23 18.51 -29.61
N LEU A 238 0.88 18.11 -28.54
CA LEU A 238 2.34 18.14 -28.41
C LEU A 238 3.02 17.05 -29.25
N ALA A 239 2.36 15.90 -29.40
CA ALA A 239 2.85 14.82 -30.23
C ALA A 239 2.92 15.22 -31.73
N SER A 240 1.86 15.84 -32.25
CA SER A 240 1.80 16.26 -33.65
C SER A 240 2.84 17.32 -34.01
N GLN A 241 3.09 18.28 -33.11
CA GLN A 241 4.05 19.36 -33.36
C GLN A 241 5.52 18.96 -33.23
N ARG A 242 5.86 18.02 -32.33
CA ARG A 242 7.25 17.54 -32.19
C ARG A 242 7.66 16.53 -33.25
N PHE A 243 6.76 15.63 -33.66
CA PHE A 243 7.05 14.66 -34.71
C PHE A 243 7.26 15.31 -36.08
N VAL A 244 6.45 16.32 -36.43
CA VAL A 244 6.63 17.09 -37.66
C VAL A 244 8.01 17.81 -37.70
N LYS A 245 8.46 18.36 -36.56
CA LYS A 245 9.79 19.02 -36.48
C LYS A 245 10.95 18.00 -36.56
N ILE A 246 10.80 16.79 -36.02
CA ILE A 246 11.85 15.75 -36.12
C ILE A 246 11.94 15.19 -37.53
N GLN A 247 10.82 14.97 -38.21
CA GLN A 247 10.84 14.55 -39.62
C GLN A 247 11.37 15.62 -40.57
N GLN A 248 11.12 16.90 -40.29
CA GLN A 248 11.66 18.02 -41.08
C GLN A 248 13.14 18.29 -40.79
N GLY A 249 13.67 17.94 -39.61
CA GLY A 249 15.05 18.08 -39.20
C GLY A 249 15.98 16.96 -39.69
N ILE A 250 15.45 15.85 -40.19
CA ILE A 250 16.23 14.75 -40.76
C ILE A 250 16.39 14.89 -42.30
N LEU A 251 15.71 15.85 -42.91
CA LEU A 251 15.74 16.11 -44.34
C LEU A 251 16.52 17.41 -44.73
N GLN A 252 17.38 17.91 -43.85
CA GLN A 252 18.38 18.98 -44.18
C GLN A 252 19.80 18.40 -43.92
#